data_cd2899c4789406d5ffefdc586923da8f
#
_entry.id   cd2899c4789406d5ffefdc586923da8f
#
_cell.length_a   1.000
_cell.length_b   1.000
_cell.length_c   1.000
_cell.angle_alpha   90.00
_cell.angle_beta   90.00
_cell.angle_gamma   90.00
#
_symmetry.space_group_name_H-M   'P 1'
#
loop_
_entity.id
_entity.type
_entity.pdbx_description
1 polymer ?
#
loop_
_entity_poly.entity_id
_entity_poly.type
_entity_poly.pdbx_seq_one_letter_code
_entity_poly.pdbx_strand_id
1 'polypeptide(L)'
;MGRSLEPVCGLFLLFFRSFSKIKVNKIEEAKRMEYTLTQEMVKEYERHLWLAERSSGTIQKYLHNIEQFRRYLPREKTVTKETVIAYKKSIAEKYAISTANAALVALNGLFSFLGWRDCRVKPFKQQRCIFRDKERELSEKEYLSLLKAAKQKGNQRLFYIMETLCNTGIRISELQFITAEAVWTGTAVVKCKGKQRKVLLPQRLRKELQRYCKRNKIASGAVFITKTGKPISRTNVWGEMKRLCKAACVEAKKVFPHNFRHLFAVSFYHLEKDIAKLADLLGHASIETTRIYVMETAESHIRQIERMRLCI
;
A
#
# COMPACT_ATOMS: atom_id res chain seq x y z
N MET A 1 18.97 -78.86 26.82
CA MET A 1 19.99 -78.07 26.08
C MET A 1 19.49 -76.63 25.95
N GLY A 2 19.97 -75.78 26.91
CA GLY A 2 19.64 -74.36 26.91
C GLY A 2 20.59 -73.59 26.03
N ARG A 3 20.07 -72.58 25.31
CA ARG A 3 20.91 -71.48 24.79
C ARG A 3 20.30 -70.18 25.27
N SER A 4 21.08 -69.51 26.09
CA SER A 4 20.88 -68.20 26.62
C SER A 4 20.91 -67.15 25.50
N LEU A 5 19.93 -66.29 25.50
CA LEU A 5 19.93 -65.04 24.73
C LEU A 5 20.52 -63.93 25.61
N GLU A 6 21.73 -63.49 25.30
CA GLU A 6 22.32 -62.27 25.89
C GLU A 6 21.72 -61.00 25.31
N PRO A 7 21.71 -59.89 26.06
CA PRO A 7 20.96 -58.69 25.71
C PRO A 7 21.77 -57.71 24.85
N VAL A 8 21.37 -57.51 23.62
CA VAL A 8 21.91 -56.50 22.67
C VAL A 8 21.38 -55.07 22.99
N CYS A 9 20.91 -54.81 24.19
CA CYS A 9 20.20 -53.56 24.52
C CYS A 9 21.13 -52.42 25.02
N GLY A 10 22.43 -52.68 25.27
CA GLY A 10 23.34 -51.67 25.84
C GLY A 10 23.93 -50.68 24.81
N LEU A 11 24.21 -51.15 23.59
CA LEU A 11 24.89 -50.33 22.56
C LEU A 11 23.96 -49.31 21.88
N PHE A 12 22.65 -49.61 21.80
CA PHE A 12 21.65 -48.70 21.14
C PHE A 12 21.31 -47.50 22.03
N LEU A 13 21.32 -47.63 23.33
CA LEU A 13 21.08 -46.54 24.28
C LEU A 13 22.26 -45.56 24.38
N LEU A 14 23.48 -46.00 24.19
CA LEU A 14 24.67 -45.17 24.18
C LEU A 14 24.77 -44.35 22.87
N PHE A 15 24.34 -44.91 21.72
CA PHE A 15 24.30 -44.21 20.45
C PHE A 15 23.25 -43.10 20.44
N PHE A 16 22.05 -43.33 21.00
CA PHE A 16 20.99 -42.30 21.12
C PHE A 16 21.35 -41.17 22.09
N ARG A 17 22.05 -41.46 23.19
CA ARG A 17 22.54 -40.44 24.13
C ARG A 17 23.68 -39.60 23.52
N SER A 18 24.52 -40.19 22.68
CA SER A 18 25.56 -39.45 21.96
C SER A 18 25.00 -38.55 20.89
N PHE A 19 23.99 -39.00 20.10
CA PHE A 19 23.33 -38.22 19.09
C PHE A 19 22.48 -37.08 19.64
N SER A 20 21.82 -37.27 20.79
CA SER A 20 21.07 -36.20 21.47
C SER A 20 22.01 -35.14 22.07
N LYS A 21 23.15 -35.53 22.67
CA LYS A 21 24.17 -34.58 23.16
C LYS A 21 24.85 -33.80 22.00
N ILE A 22 25.13 -34.43 20.85
CA ILE A 22 25.71 -33.77 19.70
C ILE A 22 24.70 -32.80 19.04
N LYS A 23 23.39 -33.13 19.01
CA LYS A 23 22.35 -32.19 18.55
C LYS A 23 22.11 -31.05 19.53
N VAL A 24 22.13 -31.30 20.84
CA VAL A 24 21.98 -30.27 21.86
C VAL A 24 23.20 -29.35 21.88
N ASN A 25 24.43 -29.85 21.81
CA ASN A 25 25.64 -29.01 21.73
C ASN A 25 25.71 -28.22 20.41
N LYS A 26 25.27 -28.75 19.24
CA LYS A 26 25.15 -27.94 18.00
C LYS A 26 24.05 -26.89 18.04
N ILE A 27 23.05 -27.03 18.89
CA ILE A 27 22.01 -26.02 19.12
C ILE A 27 22.48 -24.96 20.12
N GLU A 28 23.33 -25.32 21.10
CA GLU A 28 23.93 -24.39 22.08
C GLU A 28 25.15 -23.63 21.53
N GLU A 29 25.89 -24.18 20.58
CA GLU A 29 26.96 -23.49 19.83
C GLU A 29 26.54 -22.67 18.62
N ALA A 30 25.26 -22.51 18.34
CA ALA A 30 24.81 -21.39 17.53
C ALA A 30 25.09 -20.11 18.35
N LYS A 31 26.40 -19.70 18.35
CA LYS A 31 26.91 -18.45 18.92
C LYS A 31 25.84 -17.40 18.69
N ARG A 32 25.18 -16.93 19.75
CA ARG A 32 24.26 -15.78 19.68
C ARG A 32 25.04 -14.64 19.07
N MET A 33 24.90 -14.45 17.77
CA MET A 33 25.54 -13.34 17.08
C MET A 33 24.86 -12.07 17.56
N GLU A 34 25.61 -11.28 18.30
CA GLU A 34 25.17 -9.97 18.79
C GLU A 34 25.80 -8.91 17.92
N TYR A 35 24.96 -8.03 17.41
CA TYR A 35 25.39 -6.91 16.58
C TYR A 35 24.97 -5.60 17.25
N THR A 36 25.70 -4.53 17.00
CA THR A 36 25.34 -3.19 17.48
C THR A 36 24.93 -2.33 16.30
N LEU A 37 23.69 -1.82 16.31
CA LEU A 37 23.17 -0.95 15.23
C LEU A 37 23.51 0.51 15.49
N THR A 38 24.52 1.01 14.81
CA THR A 38 24.96 2.41 14.93
C THR A 38 24.21 3.34 13.96
N GLN A 39 24.29 4.65 14.21
CA GLN A 39 23.69 5.65 13.33
C GLN A 39 24.43 5.75 11.98
N GLU A 40 25.74 5.50 12.00
CA GLU A 40 26.58 5.48 10.80
C GLU A 40 26.14 4.39 9.83
N MET A 41 25.86 3.17 10.32
CA MET A 41 25.34 2.07 9.51
C MET A 41 23.99 2.42 8.84
N VAL A 42 23.13 3.14 9.54
CA VAL A 42 21.84 3.60 8.96
C VAL A 42 22.07 4.63 7.86
N LYS A 43 23.03 5.56 8.02
CA LYS A 43 23.42 6.53 6.98
C LYS A 43 24.06 5.86 5.77
N GLU A 44 24.91 4.86 5.99
CA GLU A 44 25.50 4.07 4.89
C GLU A 44 24.42 3.31 4.11
N TYR A 45 23.44 2.74 4.81
CA TYR A 45 22.30 2.09 4.17
C TYR A 45 21.43 3.08 3.40
N GLU A 46 21.20 4.30 3.90
CA GLU A 46 20.54 5.37 3.15
C GLU A 46 21.25 5.66 1.84
N ARG A 47 22.59 5.83 1.89
CA ARG A 47 23.43 6.01 0.70
C ARG A 47 23.32 4.82 -0.27
N HIS A 48 23.35 3.60 0.25
CA HIS A 48 23.15 2.39 -0.55
C HIS A 48 21.80 2.39 -1.27
N LEU A 49 20.71 2.75 -0.58
CA LEU A 49 19.38 2.84 -1.18
C LEU A 49 19.31 3.91 -2.27
N TRP A 50 20.01 5.02 -2.09
CA TRP A 50 20.12 6.08 -3.09
C TRP A 50 20.90 5.62 -4.32
N LEU A 51 22.05 4.97 -4.14
CA LEU A 51 22.83 4.36 -5.22
C LEU A 51 22.07 3.25 -5.97
N ALA A 52 21.18 2.54 -5.26
CA ALA A 52 20.26 1.56 -5.87
C ALA A 52 19.03 2.22 -6.52
N GLU A 53 19.06 3.54 -6.77
CA GLU A 53 18.00 4.35 -7.44
C GLU A 53 16.61 4.20 -6.82
N ARG A 54 16.54 3.94 -5.50
CA ARG A 54 15.25 3.90 -4.81
C ARG A 54 14.63 5.30 -4.73
N SER A 55 13.31 5.38 -4.93
CA SER A 55 12.61 6.66 -4.82
C SER A 55 12.77 7.27 -3.42
N SER A 56 12.85 8.60 -3.32
CA SER A 56 12.98 9.32 -2.04
C SER A 56 11.90 8.92 -1.02
N GLY A 57 10.64 8.72 -1.47
CA GLY A 57 9.57 8.26 -0.60
C GLY A 57 9.75 6.82 -0.10
N THR A 58 10.45 5.95 -0.85
CA THR A 58 10.81 4.60 -0.39
C THR A 58 11.92 4.67 0.65
N ILE A 59 12.96 5.47 0.39
CA ILE A 59 14.07 5.68 1.31
C ILE A 59 13.55 6.21 2.64
N GLN A 60 12.75 7.28 2.64
CA GLN A 60 12.15 7.84 3.87
C GLN A 60 11.34 6.83 4.65
N LYS A 61 10.53 5.98 3.98
CA LYS A 61 9.75 4.92 4.66
C LYS A 61 10.65 3.86 5.29
N TYR A 62 11.72 3.46 4.62
CA TYR A 62 12.66 2.48 5.15
C TYR A 62 13.38 3.04 6.36
N LEU A 63 13.92 4.24 6.26
CA LEU A 63 14.59 4.93 7.38
C LEU A 63 13.65 5.13 8.56
N HIS A 64 12.41 5.54 8.32
CA HIS A 64 11.40 5.66 9.39
C HIS A 64 11.19 4.34 10.13
N ASN A 65 11.02 3.22 9.42
CA ASN A 65 10.82 1.91 10.03
C ASN A 65 12.08 1.43 10.78
N ILE A 66 13.26 1.69 10.25
CA ILE A 66 14.54 1.36 10.89
C ILE A 66 14.70 2.18 12.18
N GLU A 67 14.36 3.47 12.16
CA GLU A 67 14.43 4.32 13.35
C GLU A 67 13.42 3.88 14.43
N GLN A 68 12.22 3.43 14.05
CA GLN A 68 11.27 2.84 14.99
C GLN A 68 11.85 1.58 15.67
N PHE A 69 12.50 0.72 14.89
CA PHE A 69 13.21 -0.45 15.45
C PHE A 69 14.35 -0.04 16.36
N ARG A 70 15.17 0.94 15.97
CA ARG A 70 16.29 1.45 16.77
C ARG A 70 15.83 2.03 18.12
N ARG A 71 14.65 2.68 18.15
CA ARG A 71 14.03 3.17 19.40
C ARG A 71 13.53 2.03 20.28
N TYR A 72 13.11 0.93 19.70
CA TYR A 72 12.68 -0.27 20.44
C TYR A 72 13.85 -1.00 21.11
N LEU A 73 15.04 -0.96 20.52
CA LEU A 73 16.24 -1.59 21.06
C LEU A 73 16.70 -0.98 22.40
N PRO A 74 17.38 -1.75 23.28
CA PRO A 74 18.01 -1.23 24.49
C PRO A 74 19.03 -0.11 24.20
N ARG A 75 19.60 0.49 25.25
CA ARG A 75 20.53 1.63 25.09
C ARG A 75 21.75 1.29 24.24
N GLU A 76 22.30 0.09 24.43
CA GLU A 76 23.47 -0.43 23.70
C GLU A 76 23.19 -0.71 22.21
N LYS A 77 21.93 -0.60 21.80
CA LYS A 77 21.47 -0.89 20.43
C LYS A 77 21.86 -2.27 19.93
N THR A 78 21.89 -3.23 20.84
CA THR A 78 22.20 -4.64 20.57
C THR A 78 21.08 -5.29 19.77
N VAL A 79 21.43 -5.95 18.68
CA VAL A 79 20.53 -6.67 17.79
C VAL A 79 20.88 -8.15 17.80
N THR A 80 19.93 -8.96 18.23
CA THR A 80 19.97 -10.42 18.14
C THR A 80 18.74 -10.92 17.38
N LYS A 81 18.75 -12.18 17.00
CA LYS A 81 17.57 -12.81 16.39
C LYS A 81 16.34 -12.70 17.28
N GLU A 82 16.52 -12.89 18.59
CA GLU A 82 15.47 -12.84 19.60
C GLU A 82 14.87 -11.44 19.70
N THR A 83 15.71 -10.39 19.72
CA THR A 83 15.22 -9.00 19.77
C THR A 83 14.41 -8.64 18.52
N VAL A 84 14.80 -9.13 17.34
CA VAL A 84 14.05 -8.91 16.10
C VAL A 84 12.71 -9.67 16.09
N ILE A 85 12.68 -10.90 16.63
CA ILE A 85 11.43 -11.67 16.78
C ILE A 85 10.49 -10.98 17.79
N ALA A 86 11.02 -10.49 18.90
CA ALA A 86 10.24 -9.75 19.91
C ALA A 86 9.65 -8.46 19.30
N TYR A 87 10.46 -7.69 18.54
CA TYR A 87 9.96 -6.53 17.83
C TYR A 87 8.88 -6.89 16.80
N LYS A 88 9.07 -7.96 16.02
CA LYS A 88 8.07 -8.45 15.06
C LYS A 88 6.72 -8.71 15.76
N LYS A 89 6.70 -9.35 16.93
CA LYS A 89 5.47 -9.58 17.72
C LYS A 89 4.85 -8.24 18.16
N SER A 90 5.64 -7.35 18.75
CA SER A 90 5.19 -6.04 19.23
C SER A 90 4.54 -5.18 18.13
N ILE A 91 5.09 -5.15 16.90
CA ILE A 91 4.47 -4.39 15.80
C ILE A 91 3.21 -5.04 15.26
N ALA A 92 3.07 -6.36 15.34
CA ALA A 92 1.86 -7.07 14.91
C ALA A 92 0.67 -6.82 15.86
N GLU A 93 0.93 -6.57 17.14
CA GLU A 93 -0.09 -6.18 18.12
C GLU A 93 -0.57 -4.73 17.93
N LYS A 94 0.31 -3.86 17.47
CA LYS A 94 0.04 -2.39 17.34
C LYS A 94 -0.49 -1.98 15.99
N TYR A 95 -0.14 -2.70 14.93
CA TYR A 95 -0.40 -2.28 13.54
C TYR A 95 -1.02 -3.39 12.71
N ALA A 96 -1.69 -3.02 11.64
CA ALA A 96 -2.16 -3.98 10.64
C ALA A 96 -0.99 -4.80 10.07
N ILE A 97 -1.23 -6.07 9.77
CA ILE A 97 -0.21 -7.03 9.27
C ILE A 97 0.53 -6.50 8.04
N SER A 98 -0.16 -5.80 7.14
CA SER A 98 0.48 -5.17 5.97
C SER A 98 1.50 -4.09 6.36
N THR A 99 1.21 -3.30 7.40
CA THR A 99 2.13 -2.28 7.93
C THR A 99 3.31 -2.94 8.64
N ALA A 100 3.06 -3.97 9.46
CA ALA A 100 4.10 -4.76 10.11
C ALA A 100 5.04 -5.40 9.07
N ASN A 101 4.48 -6.00 8.02
CA ASN A 101 5.29 -6.58 6.93
C ASN A 101 6.14 -5.53 6.20
N ALA A 102 5.63 -4.32 6.00
CA ALA A 102 6.42 -3.25 5.39
C ALA A 102 7.63 -2.85 6.26
N ALA A 103 7.46 -2.83 7.60
CA ALA A 103 8.57 -2.61 8.52
C ALA A 103 9.59 -3.75 8.47
N LEU A 104 9.14 -5.02 8.45
CA LEU A 104 10.02 -6.18 8.36
C LEU A 104 10.79 -6.23 7.03
N VAL A 105 10.19 -5.79 5.93
CA VAL A 105 10.90 -5.68 4.62
C VAL A 105 12.04 -4.66 4.71
N ALA A 106 11.81 -3.51 5.35
CA ALA A 106 12.86 -2.50 5.53
C ALA A 106 14.01 -3.02 6.40
N LEU A 107 13.70 -3.70 7.52
CA LEU A 107 14.70 -4.29 8.42
C LEU A 107 15.47 -5.43 7.75
N ASN A 108 14.79 -6.35 7.08
CA ASN A 108 15.45 -7.43 6.35
C ASN A 108 16.37 -6.90 5.24
N GLY A 109 16.00 -5.77 4.62
CA GLY A 109 16.85 -5.07 3.67
C GLY A 109 18.13 -4.53 4.31
N LEU A 110 18.01 -3.87 5.48
CA LEU A 110 19.14 -3.40 6.27
C LEU A 110 20.04 -4.55 6.70
N PHE A 111 19.47 -5.62 7.29
CA PHE A 111 20.24 -6.79 7.73
C PHE A 111 20.96 -7.49 6.57
N SER A 112 20.35 -7.52 5.40
CA SER A 112 21.00 -8.06 4.20
C SER A 112 22.19 -7.20 3.77
N PHE A 113 22.08 -5.87 3.86
CA PHE A 113 23.14 -4.93 3.53
C PHE A 113 24.31 -5.05 4.52
N LEU A 114 24.02 -5.16 5.82
CA LEU A 114 25.04 -5.31 6.89
C LEU A 114 25.61 -6.73 6.99
N GLY A 115 25.13 -7.69 6.20
CA GLY A 115 25.57 -9.08 6.29
C GLY A 115 24.97 -9.88 7.45
N TRP A 116 24.05 -9.32 8.24
CA TRP A 116 23.41 -9.93 9.42
C TRP A 116 22.25 -10.86 9.00
N ARG A 117 22.58 -11.87 8.22
CA ARG A 117 21.59 -12.78 7.61
C ARG A 117 20.80 -13.60 8.62
N ASP A 118 21.41 -13.93 9.74
CA ASP A 118 20.82 -14.63 10.88
C ASP A 118 19.72 -13.82 11.58
N CYS A 119 19.84 -12.48 11.61
CA CYS A 119 18.81 -11.58 12.17
C CYS A 119 17.56 -11.43 11.30
N ARG A 120 17.58 -11.84 10.03
CA ARG A 120 16.42 -11.71 9.14
C ARG A 120 15.25 -12.57 9.61
N VAL A 121 14.04 -12.02 9.54
CA VAL A 121 12.80 -12.69 9.96
C VAL A 121 11.84 -12.85 8.78
N LYS A 122 11.06 -13.95 8.79
CA LYS A 122 10.01 -14.17 7.78
C LYS A 122 8.87 -13.18 8.01
N PRO A 123 8.34 -12.53 6.96
CA PRO A 123 7.10 -11.75 7.05
C PRO A 123 5.94 -12.62 7.53
N PHE A 124 4.90 -11.97 8.05
CA PHE A 124 3.65 -12.67 8.35
C PHE A 124 2.99 -13.10 7.04
N LYS A 125 2.50 -14.34 7.02
CA LYS A 125 1.63 -14.80 5.93
C LYS A 125 0.32 -14.03 6.01
N GLN A 126 -0.09 -13.40 4.93
CA GLN A 126 -1.37 -12.72 4.84
C GLN A 126 -2.20 -13.42 3.79
N GLN A 127 -3.35 -13.94 4.20
CA GLN A 127 -4.33 -14.44 3.26
C GLN A 127 -4.91 -13.26 2.48
N ARG A 128 -5.01 -13.39 1.16
CA ARG A 128 -5.66 -12.37 0.35
C ARG A 128 -7.13 -12.31 0.74
N CYS A 129 -7.64 -11.10 1.00
CA CYS A 129 -9.06 -10.90 1.20
C CYS A 129 -9.77 -11.24 -0.12
N ILE A 130 -10.74 -12.15 -0.05
CA ILE A 130 -11.50 -12.62 -1.24
C ILE A 130 -12.72 -11.75 -1.43
N PHE A 131 -13.24 -11.15 -0.35
CA PHE A 131 -14.45 -10.35 -0.36
C PHE A 131 -14.17 -8.88 -0.16
N ARG A 132 -15.00 -8.06 -0.79
CA ARG A 132 -14.95 -6.62 -0.75
C ARG A 132 -15.68 -6.10 0.50
N ASP A 133 -15.07 -5.14 1.20
CA ASP A 133 -15.69 -4.43 2.32
C ASP A 133 -16.40 -3.16 1.81
N LYS A 134 -17.72 -3.25 1.59
CA LYS A 134 -18.55 -2.14 1.13
C LYS A 134 -18.59 -0.96 2.10
N GLU A 135 -18.38 -1.19 3.39
CA GLU A 135 -18.51 -0.13 4.39
C GLU A 135 -17.46 0.98 4.23
N ARG A 136 -16.34 0.66 3.61
CA ARG A 136 -15.26 1.63 3.37
C ARG A 136 -15.30 2.27 2.00
N GLU A 137 -16.23 1.87 1.16
CA GLU A 137 -16.30 2.35 -0.21
C GLU A 137 -17.21 3.55 -0.34
N LEU A 138 -16.86 4.42 -1.27
CA LEU A 138 -17.66 5.57 -1.65
C LEU A 138 -18.69 5.13 -2.70
N SER A 139 -19.96 5.26 -2.40
CA SER A 139 -21.03 5.03 -3.37
C SER A 139 -21.23 6.22 -4.32
N GLU A 140 -21.88 5.98 -5.45
CA GLU A 140 -22.22 7.05 -6.41
C GLU A 140 -23.11 8.14 -5.75
N LYS A 141 -24.08 7.74 -4.92
CA LYS A 141 -24.95 8.67 -4.18
C LYS A 141 -24.15 9.57 -3.23
N GLU A 142 -23.20 8.98 -2.49
CA GLU A 142 -22.33 9.73 -1.58
C GLU A 142 -21.39 10.67 -2.35
N TYR A 143 -20.87 10.23 -3.50
CA TYR A 143 -20.08 11.07 -4.40
C TYR A 143 -20.87 12.29 -4.88
N LEU A 144 -22.10 12.10 -5.35
CA LEU A 144 -22.97 13.20 -5.79
C LEU A 144 -23.30 14.17 -4.63
N SER A 145 -23.51 13.65 -3.42
CA SER A 145 -23.71 14.48 -2.22
C SER A 145 -22.47 15.34 -1.91
N LEU A 146 -21.26 14.77 -2.05
CA LEU A 146 -20.01 15.53 -1.89
C LEU A 146 -19.86 16.63 -2.95
N LEU A 147 -20.18 16.35 -4.19
CA LEU A 147 -20.16 17.36 -5.27
C LEU A 147 -21.15 18.50 -4.99
N LYS A 148 -22.38 18.16 -4.58
CA LYS A 148 -23.40 19.15 -4.22
C LYS A 148 -22.93 20.04 -3.06
N ALA A 149 -22.39 19.44 -2.00
CA ALA A 149 -21.86 20.17 -0.85
C ALA A 149 -20.69 21.08 -1.21
N ALA A 150 -19.77 20.62 -2.10
CA ALA A 150 -18.66 21.45 -2.59
C ALA A 150 -19.16 22.67 -3.37
N LYS A 151 -20.18 22.47 -4.22
CA LYS A 151 -20.81 23.54 -4.99
C LYS A 151 -21.52 24.57 -4.10
N GLN A 152 -22.28 24.10 -3.11
CA GLN A 152 -22.97 24.95 -2.13
C GLN A 152 -22.01 25.79 -1.29
N LYS A 153 -20.85 25.23 -0.92
CA LYS A 153 -19.80 25.96 -0.19
C LYS A 153 -18.93 26.86 -1.08
N GLY A 154 -19.20 26.95 -2.39
CA GLY A 154 -18.40 27.74 -3.32
C GLY A 154 -17.00 27.20 -3.56
N ASN A 155 -16.65 26.00 -3.09
CA ASN A 155 -15.33 25.39 -3.30
C ASN A 155 -15.27 24.73 -4.68
N GLN A 156 -15.23 25.56 -5.73
CA GLN A 156 -15.18 25.09 -7.11
C GLN A 156 -13.90 24.26 -7.40
N ARG A 157 -12.76 24.62 -6.81
CA ARG A 157 -11.53 23.86 -6.98
C ARG A 157 -11.70 22.42 -6.52
N LEU A 158 -12.19 22.20 -5.30
CA LEU A 158 -12.41 20.87 -4.76
C LEU A 158 -13.47 20.10 -5.57
N PHE A 159 -14.52 20.78 -6.01
CA PHE A 159 -15.54 20.20 -6.88
C PHE A 159 -14.88 19.59 -8.15
N TYR A 160 -14.12 20.38 -8.89
CA TYR A 160 -13.46 19.89 -10.12
C TYR A 160 -12.33 18.88 -9.84
N ILE A 161 -11.66 18.93 -8.70
CA ILE A 161 -10.71 17.88 -8.29
C ILE A 161 -11.44 16.54 -8.14
N MET A 162 -12.55 16.52 -7.42
CA MET A 162 -13.35 15.29 -7.22
C MET A 162 -13.91 14.76 -8.53
N GLU A 163 -14.44 15.63 -9.40
CA GLU A 163 -14.87 15.23 -10.75
C GLU A 163 -13.72 14.66 -11.57
N THR A 164 -12.55 15.29 -11.56
CA THR A 164 -11.39 14.81 -12.30
C THR A 164 -10.95 13.43 -11.83
N LEU A 165 -10.84 13.22 -10.51
CA LEU A 165 -10.46 11.93 -9.93
C LEU A 165 -11.45 10.82 -10.29
N CYS A 166 -12.76 11.12 -10.23
CA CYS A 166 -13.82 10.15 -10.47
C CYS A 166 -14.07 9.86 -11.97
N ASN A 167 -13.78 10.80 -12.86
CA ASN A 167 -14.01 10.62 -14.30
C ASN A 167 -12.77 10.16 -15.09
N THR A 168 -11.58 10.18 -14.47
CA THR A 168 -10.33 9.77 -15.14
C THR A 168 -9.60 8.65 -14.43
N GLY A 169 -9.98 8.35 -13.18
CA GLY A 169 -9.32 7.37 -12.36
C GLY A 169 -7.85 7.68 -12.05
N ILE A 170 -7.36 8.90 -12.21
CA ILE A 170 -5.97 9.27 -11.91
C ILE A 170 -5.67 9.15 -10.41
N ARG A 171 -4.39 8.96 -10.07
CA ARG A 171 -3.93 9.06 -8.67
C ARG A 171 -3.85 10.52 -8.26
N ILE A 172 -4.06 10.80 -6.96
CA ILE A 172 -3.96 12.18 -6.44
C ILE A 172 -2.59 12.83 -6.73
N SER A 173 -1.51 12.05 -6.73
CA SER A 173 -0.17 12.54 -7.09
C SER A 173 -0.02 12.90 -8.56
N GLU A 174 -0.93 12.41 -9.40
CA GLU A 174 -0.96 12.65 -10.84
C GLU A 174 -1.78 13.91 -11.20
N LEU A 175 -2.51 14.48 -10.24
CA LEU A 175 -3.37 15.63 -10.44
C LEU A 175 -2.61 16.86 -10.98
N GLN A 176 -1.34 17.01 -10.64
CA GLN A 176 -0.46 18.07 -11.14
C GLN A 176 -0.25 18.04 -12.67
N PHE A 177 -0.44 16.87 -13.29
CA PHE A 177 -0.32 16.70 -14.74
C PHE A 177 -1.61 17.04 -15.51
N ILE A 178 -2.69 17.36 -14.80
CA ILE A 178 -3.88 17.97 -15.40
C ILE A 178 -3.56 19.45 -15.57
N THR A 179 -3.00 19.78 -16.72
CA THR A 179 -2.56 21.13 -17.05
C THR A 179 -3.57 21.81 -17.98
N ALA A 180 -3.49 23.13 -18.13
CA ALA A 180 -4.33 23.88 -19.06
C ALA A 180 -4.20 23.31 -20.49
N GLU A 181 -2.98 23.01 -20.93
CA GLU A 181 -2.68 22.42 -22.24
C GLU A 181 -3.36 21.04 -22.39
N ALA A 182 -3.28 20.19 -21.34
CA ALA A 182 -3.96 18.90 -21.34
C ALA A 182 -5.47 19.03 -21.41
N VAL A 183 -6.04 20.06 -20.79
CA VAL A 183 -7.48 20.37 -20.87
C VAL A 183 -7.87 20.84 -22.28
N TRP A 184 -7.00 21.58 -22.96
CA TRP A 184 -7.27 22.01 -24.36
C TRP A 184 -7.12 20.87 -25.36
N THR A 185 -6.14 19.98 -25.19
CA THR A 185 -5.92 18.83 -26.10
C THR A 185 -6.86 17.64 -25.79
N GLY A 186 -7.39 17.54 -24.55
CA GLY A 186 -8.21 16.42 -24.08
C GLY A 186 -7.40 15.23 -23.60
N THR A 187 -6.07 15.35 -23.53
CA THR A 187 -5.18 14.26 -23.09
C THR A 187 -4.09 14.79 -22.15
N ALA A 188 -3.96 14.20 -20.99
CA ALA A 188 -2.86 14.47 -20.06
C ALA A 188 -1.79 13.38 -20.14
N VAL A 189 -0.52 13.77 -20.16
CA VAL A 189 0.61 12.84 -20.07
C VAL A 189 1.08 12.77 -18.63
N VAL A 190 0.84 11.66 -17.97
CA VAL A 190 1.19 11.44 -16.58
C VAL A 190 2.50 10.68 -16.49
N LYS A 191 3.45 11.23 -15.70
CA LYS A 191 4.74 10.61 -15.43
C LYS A 191 4.76 10.10 -13.99
N CYS A 192 4.99 8.82 -13.78
CA CYS A 192 5.06 8.23 -12.45
C CYS A 192 6.08 7.09 -12.41
N LYS A 193 7.09 7.18 -11.54
CA LYS A 193 8.12 6.14 -11.33
C LYS A 193 8.77 5.65 -12.63
N GLY A 194 9.21 6.57 -13.49
CA GLY A 194 9.85 6.26 -14.76
C GLY A 194 8.92 5.80 -15.89
N LYS A 195 7.63 5.58 -15.61
CA LYS A 195 6.61 5.21 -16.60
C LYS A 195 5.77 6.41 -17.00
N GLN A 196 5.41 6.47 -18.28
CA GLN A 196 4.49 7.48 -18.81
C GLN A 196 3.22 6.79 -19.30
N ARG A 197 2.09 7.43 -19.08
CA ARG A 197 0.81 7.02 -19.68
C ARG A 197 -0.02 8.22 -20.08
N LYS A 198 -0.85 8.04 -21.08
CA LYS A 198 -1.86 9.03 -21.48
C LYS A 198 -3.12 8.83 -20.64
N VAL A 199 -3.71 9.91 -20.18
CA VAL A 199 -5.00 9.96 -19.49
C VAL A 199 -5.96 10.75 -20.34
N LEU A 200 -7.07 10.15 -20.72
CA LEU A 200 -8.10 10.78 -21.54
C LEU A 200 -9.04 11.61 -20.63
N LEU A 201 -9.31 12.83 -21.05
CA LEU A 201 -10.29 13.68 -20.38
C LEU A 201 -11.63 13.60 -21.12
N PRO A 202 -12.70 13.05 -20.48
CA PRO A 202 -14.01 13.00 -21.11
C PRO A 202 -14.49 14.38 -21.55
N GLN A 203 -15.17 14.47 -22.68
CA GLN A 203 -15.55 15.74 -23.31
C GLN A 203 -16.30 16.69 -22.37
N ARG A 204 -17.22 16.15 -21.55
CA ARG A 204 -17.97 16.94 -20.59
C ARG A 204 -17.05 17.56 -19.52
N LEU A 205 -16.20 16.74 -18.90
CA LEU A 205 -15.21 17.21 -17.92
C LEU A 205 -14.27 18.25 -18.53
N ARG A 206 -13.79 17.99 -19.75
CA ARG A 206 -12.92 18.90 -20.49
C ARG A 206 -13.55 20.29 -20.65
N LYS A 207 -14.81 20.38 -21.11
CA LYS A 207 -15.53 21.64 -21.27
C LYS A 207 -15.65 22.41 -19.93
N GLU A 208 -15.97 21.70 -18.86
CA GLU A 208 -16.07 22.31 -17.54
C GLU A 208 -14.72 22.81 -17.01
N LEU A 209 -13.65 22.03 -17.18
CA LEU A 209 -12.29 22.46 -16.83
C LEU A 209 -11.81 23.66 -17.65
N GLN A 210 -12.16 23.74 -18.95
CA GLN A 210 -11.88 24.91 -19.78
C GLN A 210 -12.56 26.18 -19.23
N ARG A 211 -13.82 26.06 -18.82
CA ARG A 211 -14.55 27.18 -18.18
C ARG A 211 -13.93 27.58 -16.84
N TYR A 212 -13.49 26.56 -16.05
CA TYR A 212 -12.76 26.78 -14.81
C TYR A 212 -11.45 27.52 -15.03
N CYS A 213 -10.63 27.09 -16.00
CA CYS A 213 -9.37 27.75 -16.37
C CYS A 213 -9.59 29.21 -16.78
N LYS A 214 -10.57 29.47 -17.65
CA LYS A 214 -10.90 30.83 -18.09
C LYS A 214 -11.29 31.74 -16.92
N ARG A 215 -12.17 31.26 -16.03
CA ARG A 215 -12.62 32.01 -14.81
C ARG A 215 -11.49 32.32 -13.86
N ASN A 216 -10.54 31.39 -13.70
CA ASN A 216 -9.43 31.55 -12.76
C ASN A 216 -8.15 32.09 -13.43
N LYS A 217 -8.23 32.53 -14.70
CA LYS A 217 -7.10 33.08 -15.48
C LYS A 217 -5.90 32.15 -15.55
N ILE A 218 -6.15 30.82 -15.64
CA ILE A 218 -5.11 29.78 -15.74
C ILE A 218 -4.85 29.56 -17.23
N ALA A 219 -3.80 30.19 -17.76
CA ALA A 219 -3.44 30.12 -19.17
C ALA A 219 -2.52 28.91 -19.48
N SER A 220 -1.67 28.50 -18.55
CA SER A 220 -0.72 27.41 -18.71
C SER A 220 -0.41 26.70 -17.38
N GLY A 221 0.18 25.51 -17.47
CA GLY A 221 0.58 24.72 -16.32
C GLY A 221 -0.57 24.05 -15.56
N ALA A 222 -0.33 23.65 -14.31
CA ALA A 222 -1.29 22.87 -13.51
C ALA A 222 -2.61 23.62 -13.28
N VAL A 223 -3.74 22.94 -13.54
CA VAL A 223 -5.08 23.52 -13.34
C VAL A 223 -5.43 23.72 -11.86
N PHE A 224 -4.99 22.81 -11.01
CA PHE A 224 -5.31 22.82 -9.58
C PHE A 224 -4.14 23.35 -8.77
N ILE A 225 -4.17 24.65 -8.49
CA ILE A 225 -3.11 25.37 -7.79
C ILE A 225 -3.59 25.89 -6.43
N THR A 226 -2.65 26.14 -5.55
CA THR A 226 -2.85 26.85 -4.28
C THR A 226 -2.97 28.36 -4.52
N LYS A 227 -3.32 29.14 -3.50
CA LYS A 227 -3.30 30.61 -3.57
C LYS A 227 -1.91 31.17 -3.94
N THR A 228 -0.84 30.42 -3.66
CA THR A 228 0.54 30.79 -3.99
C THR A 228 1.00 30.32 -5.37
N GLY A 229 0.10 29.83 -6.23
CA GLY A 229 0.41 29.38 -7.59
C GLY A 229 1.06 28.00 -7.69
N LYS A 230 1.37 27.33 -6.57
CA LYS A 230 1.96 25.98 -6.57
C LYS A 230 0.89 24.91 -6.78
N PRO A 231 1.20 23.77 -7.45
CA PRO A 231 0.29 22.64 -7.55
C PRO A 231 -0.22 22.22 -6.17
N ILE A 232 -1.51 21.88 -6.09
CA ILE A 232 -2.11 21.50 -4.82
C ILE A 232 -1.54 20.18 -4.29
N SER A 233 -1.20 20.13 -3.01
CA SER A 233 -0.65 18.93 -2.39
C SER A 233 -1.76 17.89 -2.08
N ARG A 234 -1.37 16.62 -2.02
CA ARG A 234 -2.25 15.53 -1.60
C ARG A 234 -2.88 15.78 -0.23
N THR A 235 -2.10 16.31 0.71
CA THR A 235 -2.54 16.58 2.09
C THR A 235 -3.61 17.66 2.12
N ASN A 236 -3.45 18.73 1.32
CA ASN A 236 -4.43 19.81 1.23
C ASN A 236 -5.76 19.30 0.65
N VAL A 237 -5.73 18.54 -0.45
CA VAL A 237 -6.94 17.95 -1.04
C VAL A 237 -7.65 17.05 -0.02
N TRP A 238 -6.90 16.17 0.64
CA TRP A 238 -7.48 15.27 1.65
C TRP A 238 -8.12 16.04 2.82
N GLY A 239 -7.44 17.07 3.33
CA GLY A 239 -7.98 17.94 4.38
C GLY A 239 -9.25 18.68 3.95
N GLU A 240 -9.28 19.21 2.72
CA GLU A 240 -10.47 19.85 2.16
C GLU A 240 -11.63 18.87 2.00
N MET A 241 -11.38 17.65 1.49
CA MET A 241 -12.38 16.58 1.39
C MET A 241 -12.97 16.22 2.75
N LYS A 242 -12.13 16.07 3.79
CA LYS A 242 -12.61 15.76 5.16
C LYS A 242 -13.52 16.83 5.73
N ARG A 243 -13.20 18.10 5.52
CA ARG A 243 -14.07 19.22 5.97
C ARG A 243 -15.43 19.26 5.27
N LEU A 244 -15.55 18.60 4.11
CA LEU A 244 -16.79 18.54 3.35
C LEU A 244 -17.74 17.45 3.86
N CYS A 245 -17.23 16.40 4.50
CA CYS A 245 -17.98 15.20 4.88
C CYS A 245 -19.23 15.51 5.72
N LYS A 246 -19.10 16.39 6.71
CA LYS A 246 -20.26 16.79 7.57
C LYS A 246 -21.37 17.43 6.77
N ALA A 247 -21.04 18.35 5.85
CA ALA A 247 -22.04 19.03 5.01
C ALA A 247 -22.68 18.11 3.95
N ALA A 248 -21.96 17.08 3.54
CA ALA A 248 -22.42 16.10 2.56
C ALA A 248 -23.17 14.91 3.21
N CYS A 249 -23.20 14.82 4.54
CA CYS A 249 -23.72 13.67 5.29
C CYS A 249 -23.06 12.35 4.87
N VAL A 250 -21.73 12.37 4.63
CA VAL A 250 -20.94 11.21 4.21
C VAL A 250 -19.89 10.89 5.27
N GLU A 251 -19.74 9.61 5.59
CA GLU A 251 -18.75 9.16 6.57
C GLU A 251 -17.34 9.51 6.16
N ALA A 252 -16.60 10.17 7.07
CA ALA A 252 -15.25 10.61 6.78
C ALA A 252 -14.30 9.44 6.44
N LYS A 253 -14.53 8.21 6.96
CA LYS A 253 -13.72 7.04 6.65
C LYS A 253 -13.74 6.66 5.17
N LYS A 254 -14.82 7.00 4.43
CA LYS A 254 -15.01 6.73 3.00
C LYS A 254 -14.41 7.82 2.10
N VAL A 255 -14.16 9.03 2.61
CA VAL A 255 -13.80 10.19 1.80
C VAL A 255 -12.30 10.43 1.81
N PHE A 256 -11.62 9.86 0.81
CA PHE A 256 -10.21 10.06 0.51
C PHE A 256 -9.94 9.81 -0.98
N PRO A 257 -8.90 10.42 -1.58
CA PRO A 257 -8.72 10.43 -3.04
C PRO A 257 -8.71 9.06 -3.71
N HIS A 258 -8.21 8.02 -3.03
CA HIS A 258 -8.18 6.68 -3.62
C HIS A 258 -9.57 6.08 -3.80
N ASN A 259 -10.56 6.44 -2.96
CA ASN A 259 -11.94 5.96 -3.12
C ASN A 259 -12.65 6.55 -4.34
N PHE A 260 -12.28 7.76 -4.79
CA PHE A 260 -12.79 8.32 -6.05
C PHE A 260 -12.27 7.53 -7.26
N ARG A 261 -11.00 7.16 -7.24
CA ARG A 261 -10.41 6.27 -8.25
C ARG A 261 -11.03 4.87 -8.18
N HIS A 262 -11.34 4.39 -6.98
CA HIS A 262 -12.03 3.12 -6.77
C HIS A 262 -13.44 3.18 -7.39
N LEU A 263 -14.19 4.23 -7.14
CA LEU A 263 -15.53 4.42 -7.72
C LEU A 263 -15.47 4.45 -9.26
N PHE A 264 -14.51 5.18 -9.86
CA PHE A 264 -14.26 5.13 -11.30
C PHE A 264 -14.04 3.71 -11.80
N ALA A 265 -13.15 2.96 -11.13
CA ALA A 265 -12.77 1.62 -11.56
C ALA A 265 -13.95 0.64 -11.51
N VAL A 266 -14.75 0.71 -10.42
CA VAL A 266 -15.95 -0.11 -10.26
C VAL A 266 -17.00 0.24 -11.29
N SER A 267 -17.29 1.53 -11.49
CA SER A 267 -18.28 1.99 -12.48
C SER A 267 -17.88 1.59 -13.89
N PHE A 268 -16.59 1.75 -14.24
CA PHE A 268 -16.08 1.32 -15.56
C PHE A 268 -16.18 -0.20 -15.75
N TYR A 269 -15.79 -0.99 -14.74
CA TYR A 269 -15.87 -2.43 -14.82
C TYR A 269 -17.32 -2.94 -14.91
N HIS A 270 -18.27 -2.30 -14.21
CA HIS A 270 -19.67 -2.67 -14.32
C HIS A 270 -20.23 -2.45 -15.72
N LEU A 271 -19.73 -1.42 -16.43
CA LEU A 271 -20.14 -1.10 -17.79
C LEU A 271 -19.50 -2.03 -18.83
N GLU A 272 -18.16 -2.18 -18.78
CA GLU A 272 -17.38 -2.83 -19.85
C GLU A 272 -17.07 -4.31 -19.57
N LYS A 273 -17.06 -4.73 -18.29
CA LYS A 273 -16.67 -6.09 -17.83
C LYS A 273 -15.27 -6.55 -18.26
N ASP A 274 -14.42 -5.63 -18.71
CA ASP A 274 -13.07 -5.88 -19.18
C ASP A 274 -12.03 -5.37 -18.19
N ILE A 275 -11.39 -6.31 -17.47
CA ILE A 275 -10.37 -5.99 -16.46
C ILE A 275 -9.05 -5.56 -17.08
N ALA A 276 -8.70 -6.05 -18.28
CA ALA A 276 -7.45 -5.70 -18.95
C ALA A 276 -7.52 -4.24 -19.43
N LYS A 277 -8.61 -3.86 -20.09
CA LYS A 277 -8.89 -2.48 -20.50
C LYS A 277 -8.90 -1.52 -19.29
N LEU A 278 -9.49 -1.94 -18.16
CA LEU A 278 -9.46 -1.15 -16.94
C LEU A 278 -8.04 -1.01 -16.38
N ALA A 279 -7.23 -2.08 -16.40
CA ALA A 279 -5.84 -2.03 -15.94
C ALA A 279 -5.01 -1.05 -16.75
N ASP A 280 -5.17 -1.03 -18.08
CA ASP A 280 -4.51 -0.10 -18.99
C ASP A 280 -4.91 1.35 -18.72
N LEU A 281 -6.21 1.64 -18.57
CA LEU A 281 -6.71 2.98 -18.23
C LEU A 281 -6.16 3.47 -16.91
N LEU A 282 -6.09 2.59 -15.91
CA LEU A 282 -5.55 2.93 -14.59
C LEU A 282 -4.01 2.99 -14.58
N GLY A 283 -3.34 2.45 -15.60
CA GLY A 283 -1.87 2.34 -15.65
C GLY A 283 -1.33 1.43 -14.57
N HIS A 284 -1.90 0.24 -14.43
CA HIS A 284 -1.42 -0.80 -13.55
C HIS A 284 -0.44 -1.70 -14.30
N ALA A 285 0.70 -1.98 -13.68
CA ALA A 285 1.70 -2.90 -14.26
C ALA A 285 1.27 -4.37 -14.17
N SER A 286 0.25 -4.69 -13.36
CA SER A 286 -0.27 -6.02 -13.17
C SER A 286 -1.79 -5.98 -13.02
N ILE A 287 -2.48 -6.88 -13.70
CA ILE A 287 -3.93 -7.09 -13.61
C ILE A 287 -4.34 -7.43 -12.16
N GLU A 288 -3.49 -8.12 -11.41
CA GLU A 288 -3.70 -8.41 -9.98
C GLU A 288 -3.97 -7.15 -9.14
N THR A 289 -3.35 -6.02 -9.48
CA THR A 289 -3.63 -4.74 -8.82
C THR A 289 -5.03 -4.21 -9.15
N THR A 290 -5.56 -4.58 -10.31
CA THR A 290 -6.89 -4.16 -10.77
C THR A 290 -7.97 -5.08 -10.21
N ARG A 291 -7.63 -6.32 -9.89
CA ARG A 291 -8.57 -7.33 -9.37
C ARG A 291 -9.30 -6.87 -8.11
N ILE A 292 -8.67 -6.04 -7.27
CA ILE A 292 -9.33 -5.47 -6.07
C ILE A 292 -10.58 -4.65 -6.38
N TYR A 293 -10.70 -4.09 -7.58
CA TYR A 293 -11.86 -3.29 -8.00
C TYR A 293 -13.01 -4.14 -8.56
N VAL A 294 -12.71 -5.39 -8.94
CA VAL A 294 -13.69 -6.31 -9.50
C VAL A 294 -14.12 -7.41 -8.50
N MET A 295 -13.56 -7.37 -7.29
CA MET A 295 -13.98 -8.27 -6.21
C MET A 295 -15.43 -8.00 -5.86
N GLU A 296 -16.22 -9.05 -5.81
CA GLU A 296 -17.61 -9.00 -5.38
C GLU A 296 -17.73 -9.15 -3.87
N THR A 297 -18.91 -8.85 -3.34
CA THR A 297 -19.19 -9.06 -1.92
C THR A 297 -19.53 -10.52 -1.65
N ALA A 298 -19.43 -10.94 -0.39
CA ALA A 298 -19.83 -12.28 0.01
C ALA A 298 -21.29 -12.60 -0.38
N GLU A 299 -22.20 -11.61 -0.22
CA GLU A 299 -23.60 -11.78 -0.59
C GLU A 299 -23.79 -12.00 -2.11
N SER A 300 -22.98 -11.34 -2.94
CA SER A 300 -23.01 -11.56 -4.39
C SER A 300 -22.59 -12.98 -4.74
N HIS A 301 -21.51 -13.47 -4.13
CA HIS A 301 -21.05 -14.83 -4.33
C HIS A 301 -22.06 -15.86 -3.82
N ILE A 302 -22.69 -15.63 -2.66
CA ILE A 302 -23.74 -16.52 -2.15
C ILE A 302 -24.88 -16.62 -3.16
N ARG A 303 -25.38 -15.49 -3.67
CA ARG A 303 -26.44 -15.49 -4.69
C ARG A 303 -26.02 -16.24 -5.97
N GLN A 304 -24.75 -16.13 -6.37
CA GLN A 304 -24.24 -16.87 -7.53
C GLN A 304 -24.21 -18.39 -7.26
N ILE A 305 -23.75 -18.79 -6.06
CA ILE A 305 -23.71 -20.20 -5.64
C ILE A 305 -25.13 -20.77 -5.55
N GLU A 306 -26.07 -20.03 -4.95
CA GLU A 306 -27.49 -20.45 -4.86
C GLU A 306 -28.13 -20.67 -6.25
N ARG A 307 -27.76 -19.82 -7.23
CA ARG A 307 -28.23 -19.96 -8.62
C ARG A 307 -27.70 -21.22 -9.31
N MET A 308 -26.61 -21.84 -8.82
CA MET A 308 -26.09 -23.10 -9.35
C MET A 308 -27.04 -24.27 -9.06
N ARG A 309 -27.96 -24.17 -8.08
CA ARG A 309 -28.95 -25.20 -7.73
C ARG A 309 -28.35 -26.59 -7.52
N LEU A 310 -27.16 -26.68 -6.91
CA LEU A 310 -26.46 -27.92 -6.62
C LEU A 310 -26.86 -28.54 -5.27
N CYS A 311 -27.59 -27.80 -4.42
CA CYS A 311 -28.19 -28.31 -3.20
C CYS A 311 -29.56 -28.94 -3.55
N ILE A 312 -29.79 -30.19 -3.12
CA ILE A 312 -31.03 -30.94 -3.27
C ILE A 312 -31.88 -30.71 -2.01
#